data_9bdf0ba41d3ded10d828eb784a415e7a
#
_entry.id   9bdf0ba41d3ded10d828eb784a415e7a
#
_cell.length_a   1.000
_cell.length_b   1.000
_cell.length_c   1.000
_cell.angle_alpha   90.00
_cell.angle_beta   90.00
_cell.angle_gamma   90.00
#
_symmetry.space_group_name_H-M   'P 1'
#
loop_
_entity.id
_entity.type
_entity.pdbx_description
1 polymer ?
#
loop_
_entity_poly.entity_id
_entity_poly.type
_entity_poly.pdbx_seq_one_letter_code
_entity_poly.pdbx_strand_id
1 'polypeptide(L)'
;GNPTRRSVIYHTKLLLSQSKFKEAQRLLEKWFGPTFDPEIEGLFVNAKNEKVYPKTSFPKTNIAVADVFHSIANLISKEADPTFTLIYSRLAQYLDFKHVDSTLMTADLLVELGQHNLAIKEHEKLSNGHPQFFASELGRAEALRSSGKEMEAIEVLANLTVQYPNSANGFSILGNHYRRLELYDKAEVAYGEAINLYKNK
;
A
#
# COMPACT_ATOMS: atom_id res chain seq x y z
N GLY A 1 -15.77 12.82 7.74
CA GLY A 1 -14.48 12.30 7.27
C GLY A 1 -14.66 11.33 6.11
N ASN A 2 -13.67 11.21 5.24
CA ASN A 2 -13.71 10.24 4.16
C ASN A 2 -13.56 8.81 4.73
N PRO A 3 -14.31 7.82 4.22
CA PRO A 3 -14.18 6.45 4.67
C PRO A 3 -12.82 5.88 4.24
N THR A 4 -12.28 4.96 5.04
CA THR A 4 -11.06 4.23 4.66
C THR A 4 -11.37 3.23 3.54
N ARG A 5 -10.34 2.85 2.76
CA ARG A 5 -10.45 1.82 1.72
C ARG A 5 -11.14 0.55 2.26
N ARG A 6 -10.72 0.07 3.43
CA ARG A 6 -11.28 -1.14 4.07
C ARG A 6 -12.76 -0.96 4.42
N SER A 7 -13.15 0.19 4.99
CA SER A 7 -14.55 0.43 5.34
C SER A 7 -15.45 0.43 4.11
N VAL A 8 -14.99 0.97 2.98
CA VAL A 8 -15.73 0.91 1.71
C VAL A 8 -15.85 -0.54 1.21
N ILE A 9 -14.78 -1.33 1.28
CA ILE A 9 -14.79 -2.74 0.91
C ILE A 9 -15.80 -3.53 1.76
N TYR A 10 -15.80 -3.34 3.09
CA TYR A 10 -16.73 -4.02 3.98
C TYR A 10 -18.20 -3.60 3.72
N HIS A 11 -18.42 -2.31 3.51
CA HIS A 11 -19.76 -1.82 3.15
C HIS A 11 -20.23 -2.41 1.82
N THR A 12 -19.34 -2.49 0.83
CA THR A 12 -19.66 -3.14 -0.46
C THR A 12 -20.02 -4.62 -0.27
N LYS A 13 -19.22 -5.38 0.49
CA LYS A 13 -19.49 -6.79 0.79
C LYS A 13 -20.82 -6.96 1.53
N LEU A 14 -21.18 -6.03 2.43
CA LEU A 14 -22.49 -6.01 3.11
C LEU A 14 -23.63 -5.81 2.10
N LEU A 15 -23.51 -4.81 1.23
CA LEU A 15 -24.52 -4.54 0.19
C LEU A 15 -24.71 -5.75 -0.72
N LEU A 16 -23.61 -6.39 -1.16
CA LEU A 16 -23.65 -7.62 -1.96
C LEU A 16 -24.32 -8.78 -1.22
N SER A 17 -24.11 -8.91 0.10
CA SER A 17 -24.77 -9.95 0.91
C SER A 17 -26.27 -9.71 1.09
N GLN A 18 -26.71 -8.47 0.90
CA GLN A 18 -28.12 -8.05 0.93
C GLN A 18 -28.75 -7.97 -0.47
N SER A 19 -28.05 -8.42 -1.52
CA SER A 19 -28.47 -8.32 -2.92
C SER A 19 -28.69 -6.88 -3.42
N LYS A 20 -28.03 -5.89 -2.79
CA LYS A 20 -28.08 -4.47 -3.16
C LYS A 20 -27.00 -4.11 -4.19
N PHE A 21 -27.01 -4.79 -5.33
CA PHE A 21 -25.93 -4.75 -6.32
C PHE A 21 -25.69 -3.36 -6.90
N LYS A 22 -26.75 -2.62 -7.24
CA LYS A 22 -26.63 -1.25 -7.78
C LYS A 22 -26.05 -0.26 -6.77
N GLU A 23 -26.37 -0.40 -5.48
CA GLU A 23 -25.81 0.44 -4.42
C GLU A 23 -24.33 0.11 -4.23
N ALA A 24 -23.95 -1.18 -4.30
CA ALA A 24 -22.56 -1.62 -4.23
C ALA A 24 -21.71 -1.04 -5.37
N GLN A 25 -22.20 -1.07 -6.62
CA GLN A 25 -21.51 -0.47 -7.77
C GLN A 25 -21.29 1.03 -7.56
N ARG A 26 -22.35 1.78 -7.23
CA ARG A 26 -22.26 3.24 -6.98
C ARG A 26 -21.30 3.59 -5.86
N LEU A 27 -21.23 2.77 -4.81
CA LEU A 27 -20.32 2.97 -3.69
C LEU A 27 -18.85 2.85 -4.14
N LEU A 28 -18.54 1.82 -4.95
CA LEU A 28 -17.18 1.61 -5.48
C LEU A 28 -16.78 2.72 -6.45
N GLU A 29 -17.65 3.09 -7.38
CA GLU A 29 -17.39 4.18 -8.33
C GLU A 29 -17.17 5.52 -7.63
N LYS A 30 -17.96 5.82 -6.60
CA LYS A 30 -17.85 7.07 -5.82
C LYS A 30 -16.49 7.22 -5.15
N TRP A 31 -15.92 6.14 -4.58
CA TRP A 31 -14.75 6.24 -3.72
C TRP A 31 -13.45 5.83 -4.40
N PHE A 32 -13.50 5.03 -5.46
CA PHE A 32 -12.31 4.56 -6.17
C PHE A 32 -12.21 5.09 -7.61
N GLY A 33 -13.25 5.76 -8.12
CA GLY A 33 -13.26 6.32 -9.47
C GLY A 33 -13.25 5.26 -10.57
N PRO A 34 -12.74 5.60 -11.76
CA PRO A 34 -12.79 4.71 -12.92
C PRO A 34 -11.68 3.65 -12.96
N THR A 35 -10.67 3.74 -12.09
CA THR A 35 -9.53 2.81 -12.06
C THR A 35 -9.55 2.00 -10.78
N PHE A 36 -9.84 0.71 -10.91
CA PHE A 36 -9.88 -0.23 -9.79
C PHE A 36 -8.58 -1.02 -9.68
N ASP A 37 -8.12 -1.26 -8.45
CA ASP A 37 -7.17 -2.32 -8.19
C ASP A 37 -7.86 -3.70 -8.29
N PRO A 38 -7.11 -4.82 -8.39
CA PRO A 38 -7.70 -6.14 -8.61
C PRO A 38 -8.76 -6.57 -7.57
N GLU A 39 -8.63 -6.15 -6.30
CA GLU A 39 -9.62 -6.46 -5.27
C GLU A 39 -10.93 -5.69 -5.50
N ILE A 40 -10.81 -4.40 -5.79
CA ILE A 40 -11.96 -3.53 -6.05
C ILE A 40 -12.65 -3.95 -7.35
N GLU A 41 -11.87 -4.25 -8.40
CA GLU A 41 -12.39 -4.76 -9.66
C GLU A 41 -13.17 -6.06 -9.48
N GLY A 42 -12.65 -7.00 -8.69
CA GLY A 42 -13.33 -8.25 -8.35
C GLY A 42 -14.70 -8.02 -7.66
N LEU A 43 -14.76 -7.04 -6.75
CA LEU A 43 -16.02 -6.67 -6.09
C LEU A 43 -16.98 -5.99 -7.06
N PHE A 44 -16.50 -5.14 -7.95
CA PHE A 44 -17.32 -4.47 -8.96
C PHE A 44 -17.91 -5.47 -9.97
N VAL A 45 -17.10 -6.43 -10.44
CA VAL A 45 -17.55 -7.52 -11.31
C VAL A 45 -18.59 -8.40 -10.61
N ASN A 46 -18.39 -8.72 -9.31
CA ASN A 46 -19.40 -9.44 -8.53
C ASN A 46 -20.71 -8.66 -8.44
N ALA A 47 -20.65 -7.34 -8.21
CA ALA A 47 -21.83 -6.49 -8.18
C ALA A 47 -22.54 -6.43 -9.55
N LYS A 48 -21.78 -6.33 -10.64
CA LYS A 48 -22.31 -6.31 -12.01
C LYS A 48 -22.96 -7.63 -12.40
N ASN A 49 -22.41 -8.75 -11.95
CA ASN A 49 -22.93 -10.10 -12.23
C ASN A 49 -23.97 -10.56 -11.18
N GLU A 50 -24.46 -9.66 -10.33
CA GLU A 50 -25.46 -9.93 -9.29
C GLU A 50 -25.06 -11.10 -8.36
N LYS A 51 -23.76 -11.26 -8.12
CA LYS A 51 -23.23 -12.33 -7.28
C LYS A 51 -23.36 -11.96 -5.81
N VAL A 52 -24.16 -12.71 -5.08
CA VAL A 52 -24.37 -12.54 -3.63
C VAL A 52 -23.11 -12.92 -2.87
N TYR A 53 -22.68 -12.05 -1.95
CA TYR A 53 -21.56 -12.32 -1.07
C TYR A 53 -22.03 -13.08 0.19
N PRO A 54 -21.29 -14.09 0.68
CA PRO A 54 -21.72 -14.84 1.85
C PRO A 54 -21.72 -13.95 3.11
N LYS A 55 -22.77 -14.08 3.94
CA LYS A 55 -22.93 -13.31 5.19
C LYS A 55 -21.80 -13.55 6.21
N THR A 56 -21.06 -14.65 6.09
CA THR A 56 -19.90 -14.99 6.94
C THR A 56 -18.65 -14.17 6.65
N SER A 57 -18.69 -13.27 5.66
CA SER A 57 -17.53 -12.46 5.22
C SER A 57 -17.29 -11.20 6.06
N PHE A 58 -17.96 -11.04 7.19
CA PHE A 58 -17.69 -9.91 8.09
C PHE A 58 -16.43 -10.14 8.92
N PRO A 59 -15.64 -9.09 9.14
CA PRO A 59 -14.44 -9.22 9.95
C PRO A 59 -14.79 -9.62 11.39
N LYS A 60 -13.89 -10.37 12.01
CA LYS A 60 -13.97 -10.59 13.46
C LYS A 60 -13.88 -9.25 14.20
N THR A 61 -14.43 -9.16 15.39
CA THR A 61 -14.47 -7.92 16.18
C THR A 61 -13.09 -7.25 16.32
N ASN A 62 -12.05 -8.04 16.58
CA ASN A 62 -10.69 -7.51 16.70
C ASN A 62 -10.19 -6.84 15.39
N ILE A 63 -10.55 -7.39 14.22
CA ILE A 63 -10.21 -6.80 12.91
C ILE A 63 -10.94 -5.47 12.72
N ALA A 64 -12.25 -5.44 13.05
CA ALA A 64 -13.03 -4.20 12.96
C ALA A 64 -12.49 -3.10 13.90
N VAL A 65 -12.06 -3.48 15.12
CA VAL A 65 -11.44 -2.53 16.05
C VAL A 65 -10.06 -2.08 15.56
N ALA A 66 -9.28 -2.97 14.92
CA ALA A 66 -8.02 -2.59 14.27
C ALA A 66 -8.24 -1.51 13.19
N ASP A 67 -9.28 -1.66 12.36
CA ASP A 67 -9.65 -0.63 11.38
C ASP A 67 -9.99 0.72 12.03
N VAL A 68 -10.63 0.72 13.21
CA VAL A 68 -10.90 1.96 13.97
C VAL A 68 -9.60 2.62 14.42
N PHE A 69 -8.68 1.86 15.02
CA PHE A 69 -7.38 2.41 15.45
C PHE A 69 -6.57 2.93 14.28
N HIS A 70 -6.53 2.20 13.16
CA HIS A 70 -5.89 2.70 11.94
C HIS A 70 -6.53 4.01 11.44
N SER A 71 -7.86 4.08 11.46
CA SER A 71 -8.59 5.29 11.04
C SER A 71 -8.25 6.49 11.94
N ILE A 72 -8.13 6.28 13.26
CA ILE A 72 -7.70 7.32 14.21
C ILE A 72 -6.27 7.75 13.86
N ALA A 73 -5.34 6.79 13.71
CA ALA A 73 -3.96 7.09 13.33
C ALA A 73 -3.90 7.95 12.05
N ASN A 74 -4.66 7.59 11.03
CA ASN A 74 -4.71 8.32 9.77
C ASN A 74 -5.32 9.73 9.90
N LEU A 75 -6.30 9.92 10.78
CA LEU A 75 -6.88 11.23 11.04
C LEU A 75 -5.90 12.18 11.72
N ILE A 76 -5.15 11.66 12.70
CA ILE A 76 -4.24 12.49 13.50
C ILE A 76 -2.85 12.64 12.86
N SER A 77 -2.48 11.83 11.87
CA SER A 77 -1.11 11.76 11.29
C SER A 77 -0.60 13.08 10.72
N LYS A 78 -1.48 14.02 10.38
CA LYS A 78 -1.10 15.31 9.80
C LYS A 78 -0.89 16.39 10.85
N GLU A 79 -1.39 16.20 12.07
CA GLU A 79 -1.44 17.24 13.11
C GLU A 79 -0.75 16.81 14.40
N ALA A 80 -0.71 15.50 14.68
CA ALA A 80 -0.12 14.96 15.89
C ALA A 80 1.35 14.59 15.69
N ASP A 81 2.07 14.53 16.83
CA ASP A 81 3.43 13.98 16.87
C ASP A 81 3.48 12.54 16.32
N PRO A 82 4.47 12.20 15.46
CA PRO A 82 4.59 10.85 14.89
C PRO A 82 4.62 9.75 15.94
N THR A 83 5.19 9.98 17.12
CA THR A 83 5.23 9.00 18.21
C THR A 83 3.83 8.68 18.70
N PHE A 84 2.96 9.69 18.81
CA PHE A 84 1.59 9.49 19.23
C PHE A 84 0.77 8.74 18.19
N THR A 85 0.93 9.10 16.92
CA THR A 85 0.31 8.41 15.78
C THR A 85 0.75 6.95 15.70
N LEU A 86 2.02 6.67 15.98
CA LEU A 86 2.60 5.33 16.00
C LEU A 86 1.91 4.41 17.01
N ILE A 87 1.48 4.92 18.17
CA ILE A 87 0.75 4.14 19.17
C ILE A 87 -0.52 3.54 18.57
N TYR A 88 -1.33 4.36 17.90
CA TYR A 88 -2.57 3.90 17.28
C TYR A 88 -2.34 2.93 16.13
N SER A 89 -1.33 3.18 15.31
CA SER A 89 -0.94 2.26 14.23
C SER A 89 -0.49 0.90 14.79
N ARG A 90 0.29 0.89 15.87
CA ARG A 90 0.72 -0.34 16.58
C ARG A 90 -0.44 -1.07 17.25
N LEU A 91 -1.41 -0.37 17.81
CA LEU A 91 -2.64 -0.98 18.38
C LEU A 91 -3.44 -1.69 17.28
N ALA A 92 -3.56 -1.08 16.10
CA ALA A 92 -4.20 -1.72 14.96
C ALA A 92 -3.46 -3.01 14.55
N GLN A 93 -2.13 -2.98 14.45
CA GLN A 93 -1.33 -4.18 14.15
C GLN A 93 -1.44 -5.26 15.24
N TYR A 94 -1.52 -4.88 16.50
CA TYR A 94 -1.68 -5.83 17.60
C TYR A 94 -3.02 -6.58 17.54
N LEU A 95 -4.07 -5.90 17.15
CA LEU A 95 -5.42 -6.49 17.02
C LEU A 95 -5.58 -7.29 15.72
N ASP A 96 -4.93 -6.88 14.65
CA ASP A 96 -4.88 -7.60 13.37
C ASP A 96 -3.45 -7.54 12.79
N PHE A 97 -2.67 -8.58 13.04
CA PHE A 97 -1.27 -8.68 12.55
C PHE A 97 -1.16 -8.69 11.01
N LYS A 98 -2.29 -8.89 10.30
CA LYS A 98 -2.38 -8.83 8.83
C LYS A 98 -2.89 -7.47 8.33
N HIS A 99 -3.00 -6.48 9.20
CA HIS A 99 -3.47 -5.14 8.83
C HIS A 99 -2.38 -4.38 8.04
N VAL A 100 -2.36 -4.59 6.73
CA VAL A 100 -1.30 -4.07 5.84
C VAL A 100 -1.20 -2.56 5.88
N ASP A 101 -2.33 -1.84 5.85
CA ASP A 101 -2.33 -0.37 5.87
C ASP A 101 -1.67 0.18 7.15
N SER A 102 -1.88 -0.47 8.30
CA SER A 102 -1.17 -0.10 9.54
C SER A 102 0.30 -0.50 9.51
N THR A 103 0.64 -1.60 8.84
CA THR A 103 2.05 -2.00 8.67
C THR A 103 2.82 -0.97 7.87
N LEU A 104 2.28 -0.52 6.75
CA LEU A 104 2.88 0.52 5.92
C LEU A 104 2.96 1.86 6.67
N MET A 105 1.85 2.30 7.28
CA MET A 105 1.85 3.52 8.10
C MET A 105 2.87 3.46 9.24
N THR A 106 2.98 2.32 9.91
CA THR A 106 3.98 2.13 10.97
C THR A 106 5.41 2.26 10.43
N ALA A 107 5.68 1.69 9.25
CA ALA A 107 6.97 1.81 8.60
C ALA A 107 7.31 3.26 8.27
N ASP A 108 6.37 4.00 7.68
CA ASP A 108 6.53 5.43 7.34
C ASP A 108 6.82 6.27 8.59
N LEU A 109 6.05 6.08 9.67
CA LEU A 109 6.26 6.76 10.95
C LEU A 109 7.62 6.43 11.58
N LEU A 110 8.08 5.19 11.44
CA LEU A 110 9.40 4.79 11.93
C LEU A 110 10.54 5.44 11.12
N VAL A 111 10.36 5.63 9.81
CA VAL A 111 11.30 6.41 8.99
C VAL A 111 11.36 7.86 9.48
N GLU A 112 10.20 8.49 9.69
CA GLU A 112 10.10 9.86 10.19
C GLU A 112 10.77 10.04 11.56
N LEU A 113 10.67 9.02 12.44
CA LEU A 113 11.31 8.99 13.76
C LEU A 113 12.79 8.57 13.69
N GLY A 114 13.39 8.40 12.51
CA GLY A 114 14.79 7.97 12.36
C GLY A 114 15.05 6.50 12.71
N GLN A 115 14.01 5.71 12.96
CA GLN A 115 14.11 4.30 13.35
C GLN A 115 14.13 3.38 12.10
N HIS A 116 15.03 3.67 11.16
CA HIS A 116 15.07 3.06 9.82
C HIS A 116 15.17 1.53 9.86
N ASN A 117 15.96 0.94 10.78
CA ASN A 117 16.07 -0.51 10.87
C ASN A 117 14.75 -1.19 11.29
N LEU A 118 13.92 -0.51 12.07
CA LEU A 118 12.59 -1.02 12.41
C LEU A 118 11.62 -0.85 11.24
N ALA A 119 11.72 0.25 10.50
CA ALA A 119 10.94 0.47 9.29
C ALA A 119 11.20 -0.62 8.23
N ILE A 120 12.46 -0.98 8.00
CA ILE A 120 12.84 -2.07 7.10
C ILE A 120 12.13 -3.37 7.50
N LYS A 121 12.16 -3.73 8.79
CA LYS A 121 11.49 -4.92 9.31
C LYS A 121 9.96 -4.89 9.14
N GLU A 122 9.35 -3.71 9.22
CA GLU A 122 7.91 -3.58 8.97
C GLU A 122 7.58 -3.87 7.50
N HIS A 123 8.35 -3.32 6.56
CA HIS A 123 8.17 -3.59 5.13
C HIS A 123 8.37 -5.08 4.78
N GLU A 124 9.34 -5.76 5.41
CA GLU A 124 9.61 -7.19 5.21
C GLU A 124 8.47 -8.11 5.63
N LYS A 125 7.48 -7.63 6.37
CA LYS A 125 6.29 -8.42 6.72
C LYS A 125 5.36 -8.67 5.52
N LEU A 126 5.45 -7.87 4.46
CA LEU A 126 4.66 -8.07 3.26
C LEU A 126 5.32 -9.11 2.35
N SER A 127 4.58 -10.16 2.04
CA SER A 127 5.03 -11.20 1.11
C SER A 127 4.84 -10.78 -0.34
N ASN A 128 5.69 -11.32 -1.21
CA ASN A 128 5.52 -11.23 -2.65
C ASN A 128 4.13 -11.79 -3.05
N GLY A 129 3.43 -11.08 -3.94
CA GLY A 129 2.06 -11.41 -4.36
C GLY A 129 0.98 -10.65 -3.61
N HIS A 130 1.29 -9.92 -2.52
CA HIS A 130 0.34 -8.98 -1.95
C HIS A 130 0.18 -7.75 -2.85
N PRO A 131 -1.04 -7.23 -3.10
CA PRO A 131 -1.25 -6.06 -3.97
C PRO A 131 -0.41 -4.83 -3.61
N GLN A 132 -0.11 -4.64 -2.31
CA GLN A 132 0.71 -3.52 -1.82
C GLN A 132 2.21 -3.87 -1.69
N PHE A 133 2.65 -5.04 -2.14
CA PHE A 133 4.06 -5.45 -2.07
C PHE A 133 4.97 -4.47 -2.81
N PHE A 134 4.58 -4.03 -4.00
CA PHE A 134 5.35 -3.06 -4.76
C PHE A 134 5.57 -1.75 -3.97
N ALA A 135 4.53 -1.19 -3.36
CA ALA A 135 4.64 0.02 -2.55
C ALA A 135 5.51 -0.23 -1.29
N SER A 136 5.37 -1.40 -0.68
CA SER A 136 6.20 -1.79 0.47
C SER A 136 7.68 -1.87 0.13
N GLU A 137 8.05 -2.48 -1.00
CA GLU A 137 9.45 -2.57 -1.42
C GLU A 137 10.05 -1.20 -1.77
N LEU A 138 9.26 -0.28 -2.34
CA LEU A 138 9.70 1.11 -2.51
C LEU A 138 9.99 1.79 -1.16
N GLY A 139 9.11 1.62 -0.18
CA GLY A 139 9.32 2.14 1.18
C GLY A 139 10.53 1.48 1.87
N ARG A 140 10.74 0.16 1.67
CA ARG A 140 11.91 -0.54 2.19
C ARG A 140 13.21 0.00 1.61
N ALA A 141 13.25 0.24 0.31
CA ALA A 141 14.41 0.84 -0.34
C ALA A 141 14.71 2.25 0.21
N GLU A 142 13.69 3.06 0.46
CA GLU A 142 13.86 4.38 1.06
C GLU A 142 14.37 4.30 2.51
N ALA A 143 13.85 3.36 3.33
CA ALA A 143 14.32 3.12 4.68
C ALA A 143 15.78 2.63 4.71
N LEU A 144 16.16 1.73 3.77
CA LEU A 144 17.55 1.28 3.59
C LEU A 144 18.45 2.47 3.24
N ARG A 145 18.06 3.28 2.26
CA ARG A 145 18.78 4.50 1.89
C ARG A 145 18.99 5.42 3.10
N SER A 146 17.93 5.70 3.84
CA SER A 146 17.96 6.58 5.00
C SER A 146 18.80 6.03 6.16
N SER A 147 19.02 4.71 6.19
CA SER A 147 19.94 4.05 7.12
C SER A 147 21.40 4.00 6.63
N GLY A 148 21.70 4.59 5.47
CA GLY A 148 23.04 4.55 4.85
C GLY A 148 23.35 3.29 4.05
N LYS A 149 22.37 2.42 3.83
CA LYS A 149 22.50 1.14 3.10
C LYS A 149 22.09 1.29 1.63
N GLU A 150 22.72 2.25 0.93
CA GLU A 150 22.33 2.61 -0.43
C GLU A 150 22.45 1.44 -1.43
N MET A 151 23.47 0.59 -1.29
CA MET A 151 23.64 -0.57 -2.18
C MET A 151 22.55 -1.62 -1.99
N GLU A 152 22.14 -1.87 -0.73
CA GLU A 152 21.00 -2.76 -0.44
C GLU A 152 19.68 -2.19 -1.00
N ALA A 153 19.50 -0.88 -0.92
CA ALA A 153 18.33 -0.21 -1.52
C ALA A 153 18.28 -0.41 -3.05
N ILE A 154 19.41 -0.28 -3.73
CA ILE A 154 19.52 -0.53 -5.16
C ILE A 154 19.21 -1.98 -5.50
N GLU A 155 19.68 -2.94 -4.73
CA GLU A 155 19.37 -4.37 -4.94
C GLU A 155 17.88 -4.63 -4.85
N VAL A 156 17.21 -4.08 -3.83
CA VAL A 156 15.75 -4.17 -3.66
C VAL A 156 15.04 -3.60 -4.89
N LEU A 157 15.42 -2.42 -5.34
CA LEU A 157 14.79 -1.74 -6.49
C LEU A 157 15.07 -2.47 -7.81
N ALA A 158 16.28 -3.00 -8.02
CA ALA A 158 16.62 -3.77 -9.19
C ALA A 158 15.76 -5.04 -9.27
N ASN A 159 15.63 -5.78 -8.16
CA ASN A 159 14.74 -6.95 -8.09
C ASN A 159 13.28 -6.56 -8.35
N LEU A 160 12.84 -5.41 -7.84
CA LEU A 160 11.48 -4.91 -8.05
C LEU A 160 11.20 -4.60 -9.53
N THR A 161 12.17 -4.03 -10.27
CA THR A 161 12.01 -3.76 -11.70
C THR A 161 11.96 -5.04 -12.53
N VAL A 162 12.63 -6.11 -12.10
CA VAL A 162 12.54 -7.45 -12.73
C VAL A 162 11.14 -8.06 -12.52
N GLN A 163 10.59 -7.92 -11.31
CA GLN A 163 9.25 -8.46 -10.99
C GLN A 163 8.12 -7.65 -11.63
N TYR A 164 8.31 -6.34 -11.78
CA TYR A 164 7.34 -5.41 -12.34
C TYR A 164 7.90 -4.64 -13.55
N PRO A 165 8.20 -5.34 -14.66
CA PRO A 165 8.90 -4.77 -15.80
C PRO A 165 8.14 -3.64 -16.51
N ASN A 166 6.83 -3.53 -16.28
CA ASN A 166 5.98 -2.47 -16.85
C ASN A 166 5.80 -1.26 -15.91
N SER A 167 6.54 -1.22 -14.80
CA SER A 167 6.44 -0.11 -13.84
C SER A 167 7.46 0.98 -14.14
N ALA A 168 7.06 2.02 -14.88
CA ALA A 168 7.89 3.20 -15.12
C ALA A 168 8.37 3.86 -13.80
N ASN A 169 7.54 3.82 -12.74
CA ASN A 169 7.89 4.35 -11.43
C ASN A 169 9.07 3.59 -10.79
N GLY A 170 9.08 2.25 -10.86
CA GLY A 170 10.18 1.43 -10.35
C GLY A 170 11.51 1.79 -10.99
N PHE A 171 11.55 1.87 -12.32
CA PHE A 171 12.75 2.28 -13.07
C PHE A 171 13.19 3.73 -12.77
N SER A 172 12.25 4.65 -12.64
CA SER A 172 12.55 6.05 -12.30
C SER A 172 13.20 6.17 -10.94
N ILE A 173 12.70 5.45 -9.93
CA ILE A 173 13.25 5.46 -8.57
C ILE A 173 14.63 4.78 -8.57
N LEU A 174 14.80 3.66 -9.26
CA LEU A 174 16.11 3.00 -9.40
C LEU A 174 17.14 3.95 -10.05
N GLY A 175 16.75 4.67 -11.09
CA GLY A 175 17.58 5.69 -11.73
C GLY A 175 18.01 6.80 -10.77
N ASN A 176 17.11 7.25 -9.88
CA ASN A 176 17.43 8.23 -8.84
C ASN A 176 18.50 7.72 -7.86
N HIS A 177 18.44 6.46 -7.46
CA HIS A 177 19.44 5.86 -6.58
C HIS A 177 20.80 5.72 -7.29
N TYR A 178 20.84 5.26 -8.54
CA TYR A 178 22.08 5.22 -9.33
C TYR A 178 22.70 6.62 -9.51
N ARG A 179 21.88 7.63 -9.82
CA ARG A 179 22.36 9.01 -9.95
C ARG A 179 22.98 9.56 -8.67
N ARG A 180 22.42 9.24 -7.50
CA ARG A 180 22.99 9.67 -6.20
C ARG A 180 24.36 9.07 -5.91
N LEU A 181 24.60 7.85 -6.40
CA LEU A 181 25.92 7.19 -6.31
C LEU A 181 26.84 7.54 -7.49
N GLU A 182 26.47 8.52 -8.30
CA GLU A 182 27.22 8.95 -9.49
C GLU A 182 27.43 7.83 -10.53
N LEU A 183 26.60 6.79 -10.48
CA LEU A 183 26.59 5.69 -11.45
C LEU A 183 25.75 6.10 -12.68
N TYR A 184 26.21 7.12 -13.40
CA TYR A 184 25.45 7.83 -14.43
C TYR A 184 25.03 6.92 -15.59
N ASP A 185 25.89 6.01 -16.04
CA ASP A 185 25.56 5.06 -17.11
C ASP A 185 24.37 4.17 -16.73
N LYS A 186 24.33 3.68 -15.48
CA LYS A 186 23.21 2.87 -14.99
C LYS A 186 21.96 3.71 -14.77
N ALA A 187 22.11 4.96 -14.34
CA ALA A 187 21.00 5.88 -14.19
C ALA A 187 20.35 6.20 -15.54
N GLU A 188 21.16 6.44 -16.59
CA GLU A 188 20.70 6.68 -17.96
C GLU A 188 19.85 5.50 -18.48
N VAL A 189 20.34 4.28 -18.31
CA VAL A 189 19.59 3.07 -18.69
C VAL A 189 18.25 2.98 -17.98
N ALA A 190 18.25 3.14 -16.65
CA ALA A 190 17.02 3.05 -15.86
C ALA A 190 16.01 4.15 -16.22
N TYR A 191 16.45 5.40 -16.42
CA TYR A 191 15.57 6.46 -16.88
C TYR A 191 15.08 6.24 -18.30
N GLY A 192 15.90 5.68 -19.18
CA GLY A 192 15.53 5.31 -20.55
C GLY A 192 14.35 4.32 -20.55
N GLU A 193 14.41 3.27 -19.73
CA GLU A 193 13.31 2.33 -19.55
C GLU A 193 12.06 3.01 -19.01
N ALA A 194 12.19 3.87 -18.00
CA ALA A 194 11.05 4.62 -17.46
C ALA A 194 10.37 5.48 -18.54
N ILE A 195 11.15 6.22 -19.34
CA ILE A 195 10.65 7.08 -20.44
C ILE A 195 9.93 6.24 -21.49
N ASN A 196 10.51 5.11 -21.90
CA ASN A 196 9.90 4.22 -22.89
C ASN A 196 8.54 3.70 -22.41
N LEU A 197 8.43 3.32 -21.13
CA LEU A 197 7.18 2.87 -20.53
C LEU A 197 6.12 3.99 -20.42
N TYR A 198 6.52 5.24 -20.19
CA TYR A 198 5.59 6.38 -20.18
C TYR A 198 5.07 6.74 -21.58
N LYS A 199 5.89 6.59 -22.64
CA LYS A 199 5.50 6.89 -24.02
C LYS A 199 4.53 5.86 -24.61
N ASN A 200 4.55 4.63 -24.09
CA ASN A 200 3.75 3.51 -24.59
C ASN A 200 2.41 3.32 -23.82
N LYS A 201 2.06 4.23 -22.92
CA LYS A 201 0.76 4.30 -22.24
C LYS A 201 -0.16 5.32 -22.92
#